data_bcb147c36233cba87f604fecfc6d9373
#
_entry.id   bcb147c36233cba87f604fecfc6d9373
#
_cell.length_a   1.000
_cell.length_b   1.000
_cell.length_c   1.000
_cell.angle_alpha   90.00
_cell.angle_beta   90.00
_cell.angle_gamma   90.00
#
_symmetry.space_group_name_H-M   'P 1'
#
loop_
_entity.id
_entity.type
_entity.pdbx_description
1 polymer ?
#
loop_
_entity_poly.entity_id
_entity_poly.type
_entity_poly.pdbx_seq_one_letter_code
_entity_poly.pdbx_strand_id
1 'polypeptide(L)'
;MSTKTLLTSEDLWKIVADGSRYELWRGELVPMTPVGLQHGRIVIRFGGILDQYVDKQRLGAVCTEVGFRLFQKPDTVWAPDIAFIAQSRLPQGRAAEKFVEFSPDLAVEVLSPWDSATEIMRKVEDYLTAGVRLVWIVDPGTQRVTVYRLLQDVTILTPEQELDGGEVLPGFRIRVTEIFDLS
;
A
#
# COMPACT_ATOMS: atom_id res chain seq x y z
N MET A 1 -32.43 17.97 -5.02
CA MET A 1 -31.38 16.96 -4.78
C MET A 1 -30.08 17.72 -4.64
N SER A 2 -29.43 17.69 -3.48
CA SER A 2 -28.11 18.35 -3.31
C SER A 2 -27.09 17.50 -4.03
N THR A 3 -26.48 18.01 -5.08
CA THR A 3 -25.33 17.39 -5.76
C THR A 3 -24.15 17.47 -4.80
N LYS A 4 -23.75 16.35 -4.23
CA LYS A 4 -22.54 16.26 -3.41
C LYS A 4 -21.35 16.63 -4.32
N THR A 5 -20.64 17.69 -3.99
CA THR A 5 -19.43 18.07 -4.72
C THR A 5 -18.36 17.04 -4.43
N LEU A 6 -17.87 16.36 -5.47
CA LEU A 6 -16.76 15.41 -5.34
C LEU A 6 -15.43 16.18 -5.27
N LEU A 7 -14.59 15.78 -4.35
CA LEU A 7 -13.27 16.37 -4.16
C LEU A 7 -12.25 15.78 -5.16
N THR A 8 -11.23 16.59 -5.45
CA THR A 8 -10.08 16.19 -6.26
C THR A 8 -8.87 15.86 -5.38
N SER A 9 -7.85 15.24 -5.95
CA SER A 9 -6.57 15.02 -5.29
C SER A 9 -5.90 16.33 -4.84
N GLU A 10 -6.13 17.43 -5.60
CA GLU A 10 -5.63 18.75 -5.19
C GLU A 10 -6.38 19.32 -3.98
N ASP A 11 -7.68 19.06 -3.88
CA ASP A 11 -8.45 19.43 -2.69
C ASP A 11 -8.00 18.62 -1.48
N LEU A 12 -7.79 17.31 -1.65
CA LEU A 12 -7.21 16.46 -0.61
C LEU A 12 -5.86 16.99 -0.16
N TRP A 13 -4.96 17.35 -1.09
CA TRP A 13 -3.64 17.90 -0.75
C TRP A 13 -3.72 19.14 0.13
N LYS A 14 -4.67 20.04 -0.13
CA LYS A 14 -4.92 21.23 0.70
C LYS A 14 -5.47 20.88 2.08
N ILE A 15 -6.37 19.89 2.14
CA ILE A 15 -6.98 19.45 3.39
C ILE A 15 -5.92 18.83 4.33
N VAL A 16 -5.05 17.96 3.81
CA VAL A 16 -4.02 17.30 4.65
C VAL A 16 -2.85 18.22 5.02
N ALA A 17 -2.76 19.41 4.44
CA ALA A 17 -1.71 20.40 4.74
C ALA A 17 -1.76 20.92 6.19
N ASP A 18 -2.89 20.76 6.90
CA ASP A 18 -3.03 21.12 8.32
C ASP A 18 -2.63 19.99 9.29
N GLY A 19 -2.16 18.84 8.76
CA GLY A 19 -1.82 17.65 9.52
C GLY A 19 -2.97 16.63 9.65
N SER A 20 -4.13 16.90 9.07
CA SER A 20 -5.24 15.95 8.99
C SER A 20 -4.87 14.76 8.11
N ARG A 21 -5.31 13.55 8.47
CA ARG A 21 -5.00 12.33 7.75
C ARG A 21 -6.25 11.80 7.04
N TYR A 22 -6.25 11.88 5.73
CA TYR A 22 -7.32 11.40 4.86
C TYR A 22 -6.75 10.73 3.60
N GLU A 23 -7.46 9.73 3.14
CA GLU A 23 -7.41 9.19 1.79
C GLU A 23 -8.61 9.72 0.99
N LEU A 24 -8.67 9.47 -0.31
CA LEU A 24 -9.77 9.89 -1.16
C LEU A 24 -10.30 8.70 -1.95
N TRP A 25 -11.58 8.40 -1.78
CA TRP A 25 -12.22 7.36 -2.55
C TRP A 25 -13.35 7.92 -3.39
N ARG A 26 -13.18 7.89 -4.72
CA ARG A 26 -14.15 8.41 -5.69
C ARG A 26 -14.64 9.83 -5.36
N GLY A 27 -13.71 10.68 -4.94
CA GLY A 27 -13.99 12.07 -4.56
C GLY A 27 -14.57 12.24 -3.16
N GLU A 28 -14.65 11.20 -2.33
CA GLU A 28 -15.09 11.25 -0.94
C GLU A 28 -13.91 11.05 0.01
N LEU A 29 -13.84 11.86 1.09
CA LEU A 29 -12.81 11.71 2.11
C LEU A 29 -13.03 10.42 2.91
N VAL A 30 -11.96 9.66 3.07
CA VAL A 30 -11.87 8.49 3.95
C VAL A 30 -10.91 8.85 5.09
N PRO A 31 -11.38 8.98 6.34
CA PRO A 31 -10.51 9.33 7.44
C PRO A 31 -9.56 8.17 7.75
N MET A 32 -8.28 8.49 7.96
CA MET A 32 -7.29 7.52 8.43
C MET A 32 -7.24 7.56 9.96
N THR A 33 -7.45 6.42 10.60
CA THR A 33 -7.36 6.29 12.06
C THR A 33 -5.91 6.09 12.49
N PRO A 34 -5.48 6.63 13.65
CA PRO A 34 -4.18 6.29 14.21
C PRO A 34 -4.05 4.78 14.45
N VAL A 35 -2.91 4.23 14.05
CA VAL A 35 -2.63 2.80 14.18
C VAL A 35 -1.97 2.45 15.52
N GLY A 36 -2.13 1.20 15.97
CA GLY A 36 -1.50 0.71 17.20
C GLY A 36 0.00 0.41 17.04
N LEU A 37 0.69 0.24 18.18
CA LEU A 37 2.13 -0.04 18.23
C LEU A 37 2.53 -1.27 17.39
N GLN A 38 1.75 -2.35 17.45
CA GLN A 38 2.05 -3.59 16.72
C GLN A 38 2.06 -3.34 15.21
N HIS A 39 1.05 -2.65 14.68
CA HIS A 39 0.97 -2.27 13.27
C HIS A 39 2.22 -1.47 12.86
N GLY A 40 2.54 -0.38 13.58
CA GLY A 40 3.69 0.45 13.25
C GLY A 40 5.02 -0.33 13.29
N ARG A 41 5.19 -1.26 14.24
CA ARG A 41 6.39 -2.12 14.30
C ARG A 41 6.48 -3.09 13.12
N ILE A 42 5.35 -3.63 12.66
CA ILE A 42 5.32 -4.49 11.46
C ILE A 42 5.66 -3.68 10.21
N VAL A 43 5.05 -2.50 10.05
CA VAL A 43 5.33 -1.62 8.91
C VAL A 43 6.82 -1.27 8.82
N ILE A 44 7.44 -0.82 9.91
CA ILE A 44 8.86 -0.46 9.89
C ILE A 44 9.77 -1.68 9.68
N ARG A 45 9.44 -2.83 10.27
CA ARG A 45 10.22 -4.06 10.08
C ARG A 45 10.13 -4.56 8.64
N PHE A 46 8.91 -4.76 8.15
CA PHE A 46 8.70 -5.31 6.82
C PHE A 46 9.15 -4.33 5.73
N GLY A 47 8.87 -3.05 5.90
CA GLY A 47 9.38 -1.98 5.03
C GLY A 47 10.91 -1.98 4.98
N GLY A 48 11.59 -2.12 6.13
CA GLY A 48 13.05 -2.20 6.20
C GLY A 48 13.64 -3.43 5.51
N ILE A 49 12.99 -4.61 5.63
CA ILE A 49 13.40 -5.82 4.92
C ILE A 49 13.29 -5.63 3.39
N LEU A 50 12.16 -5.06 2.95
CA LEU A 50 11.94 -4.78 1.53
C LEU A 50 12.92 -3.73 1.00
N ASP A 51 13.10 -2.63 1.72
CA ASP A 51 14.00 -1.53 1.33
C ASP A 51 15.44 -2.00 1.19
N GLN A 52 15.95 -2.74 2.18
CA GLN A 52 17.30 -3.33 2.14
C GLN A 52 17.49 -4.26 0.92
N TYR A 53 16.46 -5.06 0.59
CA TYR A 53 16.52 -5.95 -0.57
C TYR A 53 16.51 -5.15 -1.88
N VAL A 54 15.58 -4.21 -2.00
CA VAL A 54 15.39 -3.37 -3.20
C VAL A 54 16.64 -2.56 -3.49
N ASP A 55 17.22 -1.93 -2.48
CA ASP A 55 18.47 -1.17 -2.58
C ASP A 55 19.65 -2.06 -3.03
N LYS A 56 19.83 -3.21 -2.38
CA LYS A 56 20.91 -4.15 -2.70
C LYS A 56 20.84 -4.64 -4.13
N GLN A 57 19.62 -4.88 -4.64
CA GLN A 57 19.39 -5.36 -6.00
C GLN A 57 19.19 -4.23 -7.02
N ARG A 58 19.14 -2.97 -6.58
CA ARG A 58 18.88 -1.77 -7.39
C ARG A 58 17.57 -1.87 -8.19
N LEU A 59 16.52 -2.38 -7.55
CA LEU A 59 15.24 -2.64 -8.20
C LEU A 59 14.35 -1.41 -8.30
N GLY A 60 14.54 -0.41 -7.45
CA GLY A 60 13.69 0.78 -7.39
C GLY A 60 13.71 1.46 -6.04
N ALA A 61 12.54 1.82 -5.53
CA ALA A 61 12.37 2.45 -4.22
C ALA A 61 11.21 1.86 -3.44
N VAL A 62 11.38 1.75 -2.12
CA VAL A 62 10.31 1.44 -1.16
C VAL A 62 9.93 2.73 -0.46
N CYS A 63 8.63 2.93 -0.22
CA CYS A 63 8.12 4.07 0.53
C CYS A 63 6.96 3.64 1.42
N THR A 64 6.65 4.48 2.43
CA THR A 64 5.55 4.25 3.36
C THR A 64 4.60 5.43 3.36
N GLU A 65 3.30 5.15 3.46
CA GLU A 65 2.24 6.17 3.57
C GLU A 65 2.24 7.25 2.47
N VAL A 66 2.83 6.96 1.32
CA VAL A 66 2.80 7.85 0.16
C VAL A 66 1.46 7.71 -0.56
N GLY A 67 0.79 8.83 -0.81
CA GLY A 67 -0.46 8.85 -1.55
C GLY A 67 -0.23 8.63 -3.05
N PHE A 68 -0.92 7.66 -3.62
CA PHE A 68 -0.95 7.36 -5.05
C PHE A 68 -2.33 7.69 -5.62
N ARG A 69 -2.39 8.58 -6.62
CA ARG A 69 -3.64 8.83 -7.34
C ARG A 69 -3.86 7.73 -8.36
N LEU A 70 -4.70 6.77 -8.00
CA LEU A 70 -5.00 5.60 -8.82
C LEU A 70 -5.98 5.89 -9.96
N PHE A 71 -6.98 6.75 -9.69
CA PHE A 71 -8.01 7.10 -10.66
C PHE A 71 -8.27 8.60 -10.68
N GLN A 72 -8.82 9.06 -11.82
CA GLN A 72 -9.27 10.43 -12.02
C GLN A 72 -10.75 10.44 -12.45
N LYS A 73 -11.48 11.46 -11.99
CA LYS A 73 -12.86 11.77 -12.41
C LYS A 73 -13.86 10.61 -12.21
N PRO A 74 -14.15 10.20 -10.96
CA PRO A 74 -13.75 10.85 -9.73
C PRO A 74 -12.38 10.37 -9.24
N ASP A 75 -11.66 11.25 -8.53
CA ASP A 75 -10.33 10.95 -8.03
C ASP A 75 -10.37 9.91 -6.91
N THR A 76 -9.42 8.99 -6.95
CA THR A 76 -9.13 8.05 -5.86
C THR A 76 -7.65 8.12 -5.53
N VAL A 77 -7.33 8.40 -4.28
CA VAL A 77 -5.97 8.46 -3.73
C VAL A 77 -5.89 7.52 -2.53
N TRP A 78 -5.11 6.46 -2.64
CA TRP A 78 -4.81 5.55 -1.55
C TRP A 78 -3.34 5.69 -1.14
N ALA A 79 -3.07 5.53 0.15
CA ALA A 79 -1.73 5.58 0.73
C ALA A 79 -1.44 4.23 1.42
N PRO A 80 -0.90 3.23 0.69
CA PRO A 80 -0.60 1.94 1.29
C PRO A 80 0.45 2.07 2.39
N ASP A 81 0.40 1.22 3.40
CA ASP A 81 1.37 1.20 4.50
C ASP A 81 2.81 1.07 3.99
N ILE A 82 3.02 0.20 2.97
CA ILE A 82 4.29 0.09 2.26
C ILE A 82 4.01 -0.02 0.76
N ALA A 83 4.79 0.66 -0.05
CA ALA A 83 4.75 0.55 -1.51
C ALA A 83 6.13 0.35 -2.11
N PHE A 84 6.20 -0.34 -3.25
CA PHE A 84 7.40 -0.44 -4.06
C PHE A 84 7.13 0.13 -5.46
N ILE A 85 8.09 0.91 -5.96
CA ILE A 85 8.10 1.47 -7.30
C ILE A 85 9.36 0.99 -8.01
N ALA A 86 9.19 0.35 -9.17
CA ALA A 86 10.32 -0.15 -9.96
C ALA A 86 11.21 1.00 -10.47
N GLN A 87 12.52 0.77 -10.55
CA GLN A 87 13.53 1.75 -10.96
C GLN A 87 13.18 2.49 -12.27
N SER A 88 12.62 1.76 -13.24
CA SER A 88 12.24 2.32 -14.54
C SER A 88 11.05 3.29 -14.48
N ARG A 89 10.31 3.30 -13.37
CA ARG A 89 9.11 4.12 -13.15
C ARG A 89 9.36 5.28 -12.18
N LEU A 90 10.52 5.29 -11.52
CA LEU A 90 10.85 6.39 -10.60
C LEU A 90 10.98 7.71 -11.38
N PRO A 91 10.37 8.80 -10.85
CA PRO A 91 10.54 10.11 -11.44
C PRO A 91 12.02 10.51 -11.50
N GLN A 92 12.47 11.04 -12.63
CA GLN A 92 13.81 11.59 -12.74
C GLN A 92 13.85 12.98 -12.06
N GLY A 93 14.81 13.21 -11.19
CA GLY A 93 14.97 14.47 -10.48
C GLY A 93 14.44 14.44 -9.05
N ARG A 94 13.96 15.58 -8.53
CA ARG A 94 13.35 15.65 -7.20
C ARG A 94 12.13 14.76 -7.14
N ALA A 95 12.09 13.90 -6.13
CA ALA A 95 10.88 13.13 -5.83
C ALA A 95 9.64 14.05 -5.75
N ALA A 96 8.50 13.56 -6.20
CA ALA A 96 7.28 14.33 -6.19
C ALA A 96 6.98 14.85 -4.77
N GLU A 97 6.82 16.15 -4.65
CA GLU A 97 6.44 16.80 -3.37
C GLU A 97 4.95 16.58 -3.03
N LYS A 98 4.17 16.10 -4.00
CA LYS A 98 2.74 15.80 -3.89
C LYS A 98 2.48 14.31 -4.05
N PHE A 99 1.21 13.95 -4.18
CA PHE A 99 0.79 12.59 -4.51
C PHE A 99 1.44 12.10 -5.80
N VAL A 100 1.75 10.81 -5.83
CA VAL A 100 2.26 10.14 -7.03
C VAL A 100 1.11 9.91 -8.00
N GLU A 101 1.29 10.29 -9.27
CA GLU A 101 0.25 10.30 -10.31
C GLU A 101 0.11 8.96 -11.06
N PHE A 102 0.64 7.89 -10.49
CA PHE A 102 0.58 6.53 -11.03
C PHE A 102 0.52 5.51 -9.90
N SER A 103 0.08 4.29 -10.18
CA SER A 103 0.00 3.18 -9.23
C SER A 103 1.40 2.61 -8.90
N PRO A 104 1.68 2.15 -7.67
CA PRO A 104 2.90 1.44 -7.35
C PRO A 104 2.96 0.06 -8.06
N ASP A 105 4.11 -0.60 -8.04
CA ASP A 105 4.26 -1.97 -8.54
C ASP A 105 3.84 -3.02 -7.52
N LEU A 106 4.05 -2.72 -6.22
CA LEU A 106 3.56 -3.48 -5.07
C LEU A 106 2.87 -2.52 -4.10
N ALA A 107 1.73 -2.92 -3.58
CA ALA A 107 1.08 -2.29 -2.43
C ALA A 107 0.97 -3.31 -1.27
N VAL A 108 1.29 -2.88 -0.06
CA VAL A 108 1.16 -3.67 1.17
C VAL A 108 0.26 -2.92 2.13
N GLU A 109 -0.77 -3.58 2.62
CA GLU A 109 -1.62 -3.10 3.72
C GLU A 109 -1.44 -4.02 4.93
N VAL A 110 -1.17 -3.45 6.08
CA VAL A 110 -1.08 -4.16 7.37
C VAL A 110 -2.40 -3.94 8.10
N LEU A 111 -3.13 -5.01 8.36
CA LEU A 111 -4.44 -4.90 8.98
C LEU A 111 -4.36 -4.36 10.40
N SER A 112 -5.29 -3.50 10.74
CA SER A 112 -5.59 -3.07 12.09
C SER A 112 -6.89 -3.71 12.60
N PRO A 113 -7.13 -3.78 13.93
CA PRO A 113 -8.36 -4.36 14.47
C PRO A 113 -9.65 -3.62 14.06
N TRP A 114 -9.52 -2.43 13.50
CA TRP A 114 -10.64 -1.55 13.14
C TRP A 114 -10.98 -1.64 11.64
N ASP A 115 -10.14 -2.29 10.83
CA ASP A 115 -10.36 -2.40 9.39
C ASP A 115 -11.52 -3.37 9.11
N SER A 116 -12.44 -2.94 8.28
CA SER A 116 -13.50 -3.82 7.80
C SER A 116 -13.04 -4.61 6.57
N ALA A 117 -13.52 -5.85 6.45
CA ALA A 117 -13.24 -6.67 5.26
C ALA A 117 -13.67 -5.97 3.96
N THR A 118 -14.77 -5.18 4.00
CA THR A 118 -15.26 -4.44 2.84
C THR A 118 -14.29 -3.33 2.42
N GLU A 119 -13.71 -2.60 3.37
CA GLU A 119 -12.73 -1.54 3.08
C GLU A 119 -11.45 -2.11 2.50
N ILE A 120 -10.93 -3.19 3.08
CA ILE A 120 -9.74 -3.87 2.56
C ILE A 120 -9.98 -4.41 1.14
N MET A 121 -11.11 -5.09 0.90
CA MET A 121 -11.43 -5.58 -0.45
C MET A 121 -11.56 -4.45 -1.46
N ARG A 122 -12.15 -3.31 -1.07
CA ARG A 122 -12.21 -2.11 -1.92
C ARG A 122 -10.82 -1.62 -2.32
N LYS A 123 -9.88 -1.50 -1.36
CA LYS A 123 -8.50 -1.12 -1.64
C LYS A 123 -7.82 -2.11 -2.58
N VAL A 124 -7.96 -3.42 -2.34
CA VAL A 124 -7.41 -4.47 -3.19
C VAL A 124 -7.94 -4.35 -4.63
N GLU A 125 -9.26 -4.19 -4.80
CA GLU A 125 -9.90 -4.01 -6.11
C GLU A 125 -9.37 -2.77 -6.83
N ASP A 126 -9.29 -1.63 -6.13
CA ASP A 126 -8.78 -0.38 -6.67
C ASP A 126 -7.30 -0.50 -7.08
N TYR A 127 -6.43 -1.11 -6.25
CA TYR A 127 -5.03 -1.33 -6.57
C TYR A 127 -4.87 -2.18 -7.83
N LEU A 128 -5.51 -3.35 -7.89
CA LEU A 128 -5.40 -4.25 -9.03
C LEU A 128 -5.97 -3.63 -10.31
N THR A 129 -7.12 -2.93 -10.21
CA THR A 129 -7.74 -2.23 -11.35
C THR A 129 -6.86 -1.08 -11.87
N ALA A 130 -6.14 -0.41 -10.98
CA ALA A 130 -5.19 0.64 -11.32
C ALA A 130 -3.85 0.12 -11.89
N GLY A 131 -3.68 -1.20 -11.96
CA GLY A 131 -2.49 -1.84 -12.54
C GLY A 131 -1.37 -2.13 -11.54
N VAL A 132 -1.64 -2.10 -10.23
CA VAL A 132 -0.72 -2.67 -9.24
C VAL A 132 -0.61 -4.17 -9.50
N ARG A 133 0.62 -4.64 -9.70
CA ARG A 133 0.88 -6.04 -10.12
C ARG A 133 0.90 -7.03 -8.97
N LEU A 134 1.07 -6.54 -7.73
CA LEU A 134 1.15 -7.36 -6.54
C LEU A 134 0.57 -6.60 -5.35
N VAL A 135 -0.38 -7.20 -4.64
CA VAL A 135 -0.94 -6.63 -3.40
C VAL A 135 -0.79 -7.66 -2.28
N TRP A 136 -0.22 -7.24 -1.17
CA TRP A 136 -0.06 -8.05 0.03
C TRP A 136 -0.90 -7.49 1.16
N ILE A 137 -1.77 -8.31 1.73
CA ILE A 137 -2.50 -8.00 2.95
C ILE A 137 -1.86 -8.78 4.09
N VAL A 138 -1.23 -8.06 5.01
CA VAL A 138 -0.56 -8.60 6.18
C VAL A 138 -1.51 -8.57 7.36
N ASP A 139 -1.85 -9.72 7.92
CA ASP A 139 -2.76 -9.85 9.06
C ASP A 139 -1.99 -10.19 10.34
N PRO A 140 -1.78 -9.22 11.24
CA PRO A 140 -1.10 -9.46 12.52
C PRO A 140 -1.87 -10.38 13.46
N GLY A 141 -3.21 -10.43 13.35
CA GLY A 141 -4.07 -11.24 14.21
C GLY A 141 -3.93 -12.73 13.97
N THR A 142 -3.76 -13.13 12.71
CA THR A 142 -3.55 -14.54 12.31
C THR A 142 -2.13 -14.86 11.90
N GLN A 143 -1.24 -13.86 11.85
CA GLN A 143 0.14 -13.96 11.35
C GLN A 143 0.21 -14.54 9.93
N ARG A 144 -0.71 -14.13 9.06
CA ARG A 144 -0.80 -14.58 7.67
C ARG A 144 -0.58 -13.43 6.70
N VAL A 145 -0.22 -13.77 5.48
CA VAL A 145 -0.16 -12.83 4.37
C VAL A 145 -1.07 -13.34 3.25
N THR A 146 -2.02 -12.51 2.81
CA THR A 146 -2.80 -12.77 1.61
C THR A 146 -2.16 -12.06 0.44
N VAL A 147 -1.83 -12.83 -0.58
CA VAL A 147 -1.16 -12.36 -1.80
C VAL A 147 -2.18 -12.30 -2.93
N TYR A 148 -2.39 -11.13 -3.52
CA TYR A 148 -3.21 -10.92 -4.70
C TYR A 148 -2.34 -10.56 -5.89
N ARG A 149 -2.44 -11.32 -6.98
CA ARG A 149 -1.90 -10.98 -8.31
C ARG A 149 -3.00 -10.53 -9.25
N LEU A 150 -4.16 -11.12 -9.10
CA LEU A 150 -5.45 -10.76 -9.71
C LEU A 150 -6.53 -11.02 -8.66
N LEU A 151 -7.75 -10.52 -8.90
CA LEU A 151 -8.88 -10.79 -8.00
C LEU A 151 -9.20 -12.29 -7.86
N GLN A 152 -8.91 -13.09 -8.90
CA GLN A 152 -9.11 -14.54 -8.90
C GLN A 152 -7.83 -15.33 -8.55
N ASP A 153 -6.66 -14.68 -8.55
CA ASP A 153 -5.36 -15.30 -8.21
C ASP A 153 -4.94 -14.85 -6.81
N VAL A 154 -5.44 -15.57 -5.81
CA VAL A 154 -5.28 -15.26 -4.39
C VAL A 154 -4.61 -16.43 -3.69
N THR A 155 -3.55 -16.16 -2.94
CA THR A 155 -2.85 -17.14 -2.12
C THR A 155 -2.79 -16.66 -0.68
N ILE A 156 -3.19 -17.49 0.28
CA ILE A 156 -3.06 -17.20 1.70
C ILE A 156 -1.87 -17.99 2.24
N LEU A 157 -0.87 -17.28 2.74
CA LEU A 157 0.35 -17.88 3.30
C LEU A 157 0.27 -17.94 4.82
N THR A 158 0.62 -19.14 5.35
CA THR A 158 0.78 -19.36 6.79
C THR A 158 2.15 -18.91 7.27
N PRO A 159 2.38 -18.80 8.60
CA PRO A 159 3.66 -18.35 9.15
C PRO A 159 4.89 -19.14 8.66
N GLU A 160 4.75 -20.43 8.43
CA GLU A 160 5.85 -21.33 8.03
C GLU A 160 6.18 -21.28 6.53
N GLN A 161 5.29 -20.67 5.74
CA GLN A 161 5.47 -20.58 4.29
C GLN A 161 6.33 -19.38 3.89
N GLU A 162 6.85 -19.43 2.67
CA GLU A 162 7.64 -18.34 2.10
C GLU A 162 6.72 -17.36 1.33
N LEU A 163 6.94 -16.08 1.57
CA LEU A 163 6.42 -14.98 0.76
C LEU A 163 7.42 -14.71 -0.35
N ASP A 164 6.94 -14.80 -1.59
CA ASP A 164 7.73 -14.61 -2.82
C ASP A 164 7.28 -13.35 -3.55
N GLY A 165 8.25 -12.51 -3.95
CA GLY A 165 8.00 -11.26 -4.67
C GLY A 165 7.66 -11.45 -6.15
N GLY A 166 7.76 -12.67 -6.68
CA GLY A 166 7.46 -13.00 -8.07
C GLY A 166 8.26 -12.16 -9.06
N GLU A 167 7.61 -11.73 -10.13
CA GLU A 167 8.22 -10.86 -11.15
C GLU A 167 8.35 -9.40 -10.71
N VAL A 168 7.61 -8.98 -9.68
CA VAL A 168 7.61 -7.60 -9.17
C VAL A 168 8.89 -7.32 -8.37
N LEU A 169 9.30 -8.28 -7.53
CA LEU A 169 10.53 -8.25 -6.75
C LEU A 169 11.34 -9.55 -7.03
N PRO A 170 12.01 -9.65 -8.17
CA PRO A 170 12.67 -10.88 -8.60
C PRO A 170 13.66 -11.40 -7.57
N GLY A 171 13.46 -12.64 -7.11
CA GLY A 171 14.33 -13.29 -6.12
C GLY A 171 14.07 -12.92 -4.66
N PHE A 172 13.16 -12.00 -4.37
CA PHE A 172 12.77 -11.71 -3.00
C PHE A 172 12.00 -12.90 -2.41
N ARG A 173 12.50 -13.45 -1.30
CA ARG A 173 11.85 -14.51 -0.53
C ARG A 173 12.16 -14.35 0.95
N ILE A 174 11.10 -14.43 1.77
CA ILE A 174 11.22 -14.48 3.23
C ILE A 174 10.17 -15.42 3.80
N ARG A 175 10.41 -15.99 4.98
CA ARG A 175 9.36 -16.66 5.73
C ARG A 175 8.37 -15.64 6.27
N VAL A 176 7.09 -15.97 6.24
CA VAL A 176 6.05 -15.07 6.76
C VAL A 176 6.28 -14.74 8.24
N THR A 177 6.79 -15.69 9.05
CA THR A 177 7.16 -15.45 10.46
C THR A 177 8.13 -14.28 10.63
N GLU A 178 9.03 -14.03 9.68
CA GLU A 178 10.04 -12.95 9.79
C GLU A 178 9.42 -11.56 9.77
N ILE A 179 8.23 -11.41 9.17
CA ILE A 179 7.47 -10.16 9.17
C ILE A 179 6.98 -9.83 10.58
N PHE A 180 6.60 -10.85 11.34
CA PHE A 180 5.98 -10.73 12.65
C PHE A 180 6.95 -10.91 13.83
N ASP A 181 8.22 -11.26 13.57
CA ASP A 181 9.24 -11.32 14.60
C ASP A 181 9.62 -9.88 15.02
N LEU A 182 9.04 -9.45 16.12
CA LEU A 182 9.25 -8.11 16.70
C LEU A 182 10.21 -8.14 17.91
N SER A 183 11.02 -9.20 18.05
CA SER A 183 12.04 -9.28 19.10
C SER A 183 13.16 -8.25 18.95
#